data_a641a9fc2860f899cf743fd121fee3d2
#
_entry.id   a641a9fc2860f899cf743fd121fee3d2
#
_cell.length_a   1.000
_cell.length_b   1.000
_cell.length_c   1.000
_cell.angle_alpha   90.00
_cell.angle_beta   90.00
_cell.angle_gamma   90.00
#
_symmetry.space_group_name_H-M   'P 1'
#
loop_
_entity.id
_entity.type
_entity.pdbx_description
1 polymer ?
#
loop_
_entity_poly.entity_id
_entity_poly.type
_entity_poly.pdbx_seq_one_letter_code
_entity_poly.pdbx_strand_id
1 'polypeptide(L)'
;PDIEVGYVDAYYEFEVHPNVTDACDVILANCYPFWEGCKLEYSILYMKDMYRRATKIGNGKRVIITETGWPNEGPEEWGAVPSYENAIKYFLGTYQWAEEEDIDVFYFSSFDEVWKVEDEGGVGAHWGLWNKDGKLKYV
;
A
#
# COMPACT_ATOMS: atom_id res chain seq x y z
N PRO A 1 26.06 -5.25 12.70
CA PRO A 1 25.59 -3.86 12.59
C PRO A 1 24.27 -3.70 13.33
N ASP A 2 24.07 -2.56 13.96
CA ASP A 2 22.88 -2.27 14.77
C ASP A 2 21.73 -1.72 13.91
N ILE A 3 21.72 -2.02 12.63
CA ILE A 3 20.72 -1.58 11.65
C ILE A 3 19.91 -2.78 11.20
N GLU A 4 18.59 -2.71 11.37
CA GLU A 4 17.66 -3.72 10.86
C GLU A 4 17.68 -3.76 9.33
N VAL A 5 17.75 -4.95 8.77
CA VAL A 5 17.74 -5.20 7.34
C VAL A 5 16.54 -6.06 6.99
N GLY A 6 15.78 -5.63 5.99
CA GLY A 6 14.62 -6.34 5.47
C GLY A 6 14.61 -6.42 3.96
N TYR A 7 13.71 -7.23 3.45
CA TYR A 7 13.38 -7.34 2.03
C TYR A 7 12.00 -6.72 1.79
N VAL A 8 11.84 -6.01 0.69
CA VAL A 8 10.58 -5.35 0.32
C VAL A 8 9.88 -6.15 -0.77
N ASP A 9 8.68 -6.63 -0.50
CA ASP A 9 7.84 -7.30 -1.49
C ASP A 9 6.36 -7.28 -1.07
N ALA A 10 5.48 -7.79 -1.94
CA ALA A 10 4.08 -7.99 -1.59
C ALA A 10 3.95 -8.86 -0.32
N TYR A 11 3.01 -8.51 0.54
CA TYR A 11 2.85 -9.16 1.86
C TYR A 11 2.75 -10.70 1.78
N TYR A 12 2.14 -11.25 0.74
CA TYR A 12 1.96 -12.70 0.57
C TYR A 12 3.26 -13.42 0.18
N GLU A 13 4.25 -12.73 -0.37
CA GLU A 13 5.55 -13.33 -0.71
C GLU A 13 6.30 -13.82 0.53
N PHE A 14 6.11 -13.16 1.66
CA PHE A 14 6.70 -13.61 2.93
C PHE A 14 6.11 -14.94 3.43
N GLU A 15 4.86 -15.23 3.07
CA GLU A 15 4.22 -16.51 3.43
C GLU A 15 4.75 -17.67 2.57
N VAL A 16 5.03 -17.43 1.30
CA VAL A 16 5.47 -18.47 0.35
C VAL A 16 6.98 -18.64 0.30
N HIS A 17 7.73 -17.70 0.87
CA HIS A 17 9.20 -17.72 0.93
C HIS A 17 9.73 -17.63 2.38
N PRO A 18 9.50 -18.65 3.22
CA PRO A 18 9.86 -18.60 4.64
C PRO A 18 11.35 -18.38 4.90
N ASN A 19 12.22 -18.84 4.03
CA ASN A 19 13.68 -18.62 4.16
C ASN A 19 14.05 -17.13 4.00
N VAL A 20 13.36 -16.37 3.13
CA VAL A 20 13.55 -14.93 3.01
C VAL A 20 13.02 -14.23 4.27
N THR A 21 11.82 -14.62 4.72
CA THR A 21 11.21 -14.08 5.94
C THR A 21 12.10 -14.31 7.16
N ASP A 22 12.66 -15.51 7.32
CA ASP A 22 13.54 -15.85 8.44
C ASP A 22 14.85 -15.06 8.41
N ALA A 23 15.36 -14.74 7.22
CA ALA A 23 16.60 -13.96 7.05
C ALA A 23 16.44 -12.47 7.33
N CYS A 24 15.21 -11.94 7.31
CA CYS A 24 14.93 -10.52 7.56
C CYS A 24 14.92 -10.19 9.05
N ASP A 25 15.41 -9.02 9.42
CA ASP A 25 15.25 -8.45 10.77
C ASP A 25 13.88 -7.78 10.94
N VAL A 26 13.36 -7.22 9.85
CA VAL A 26 12.09 -6.50 9.76
C VAL A 26 11.32 -6.94 8.51
N ILE A 27 10.00 -7.02 8.59
CA ILE A 27 9.12 -7.36 7.46
C ILE A 27 8.66 -6.07 6.78
N LEU A 28 9.02 -5.92 5.51
CA LEU A 28 8.73 -4.74 4.70
C LEU A 28 7.71 -5.10 3.62
N ALA A 29 6.43 -4.98 3.97
CA ALA A 29 5.33 -5.52 3.19
C ALA A 29 4.59 -4.46 2.37
N ASN A 30 4.49 -4.68 1.05
CA ASN A 30 3.62 -3.90 0.18
C ASN A 30 2.19 -4.48 0.22
N CYS A 31 1.22 -3.63 0.50
CA CYS A 31 -0.18 -4.03 0.69
C CYS A 31 -1.09 -3.17 -0.18
N TYR A 32 -1.65 -3.75 -1.24
CA TYR A 32 -2.50 -3.03 -2.20
C TYR A 32 -3.87 -3.70 -2.38
N PRO A 33 -4.87 -3.34 -1.57
CA PRO A 33 -6.25 -3.77 -1.84
C PRO A 33 -6.72 -3.42 -3.27
N PHE A 34 -6.27 -2.29 -3.82
CA PHE A 34 -6.57 -1.89 -5.18
C PHE A 34 -6.17 -2.95 -6.21
N TRP A 35 -4.89 -3.39 -6.20
CA TRP A 35 -4.39 -4.36 -7.17
C TRP A 35 -5.02 -5.75 -7.04
N GLU A 36 -5.56 -6.07 -5.88
CA GLU A 36 -6.30 -7.31 -5.66
C GLU A 36 -7.81 -7.18 -5.98
N GLY A 37 -8.22 -6.05 -6.56
CA GLY A 37 -9.60 -5.84 -7.03
C GLY A 37 -10.61 -5.65 -5.92
N CYS A 38 -10.17 -5.24 -4.73
CA CYS A 38 -11.04 -5.03 -3.59
C CYS A 38 -11.89 -3.77 -3.77
N LYS A 39 -13.21 -3.88 -3.57
CA LYS A 39 -14.06 -2.69 -3.52
C LYS A 39 -13.64 -1.77 -2.38
N LEU A 40 -13.72 -0.46 -2.61
CA LEU A 40 -13.30 0.53 -1.62
C LEU A 40 -13.95 0.31 -0.24
N GLU A 41 -15.23 0.00 -0.20
CA GLU A 41 -15.98 -0.19 1.05
C GLU A 41 -15.41 -1.29 1.96
N TYR A 42 -14.68 -2.26 1.40
CA TYR A 42 -14.02 -3.35 2.12
C TYR A 42 -12.49 -3.18 2.22
N SER A 43 -11.94 -2.12 1.63
CA SER A 43 -10.49 -1.98 1.44
C SER A 43 -9.70 -1.91 2.74
N ILE A 44 -10.19 -1.20 3.74
CA ILE A 44 -9.50 -1.10 5.04
C ILE A 44 -9.60 -2.40 5.82
N LEU A 45 -10.73 -3.09 5.76
CA LEU A 45 -10.87 -4.42 6.35
C LEU A 45 -9.90 -5.42 5.72
N TYR A 46 -9.75 -5.36 4.40
CA TYR A 46 -8.80 -6.19 3.65
C TYR A 46 -7.35 -5.85 3.99
N MET A 47 -7.03 -4.55 4.11
CA MET A 47 -5.72 -4.07 4.56
C MET A 47 -5.36 -4.61 5.95
N LYS A 48 -6.31 -4.59 6.88
CA LYS A 48 -6.12 -5.15 8.23
C LYS A 48 -5.79 -6.64 8.18
N ASP A 49 -6.42 -7.39 7.28
CA ASP A 49 -6.11 -8.81 7.10
C ASP A 49 -4.72 -9.04 6.49
N MET A 50 -4.31 -8.25 5.49
CA MET A 50 -2.95 -8.30 4.92
C MET A 50 -1.90 -8.04 6.01
N TYR A 51 -2.09 -7.01 6.82
CA TYR A 51 -1.19 -6.68 7.93
C TYR A 51 -1.14 -7.79 8.98
N ARG A 52 -2.29 -8.35 9.35
CA ARG A 52 -2.38 -9.46 10.30
C ARG A 52 -1.62 -10.69 9.77
N ARG A 53 -1.71 -11.00 8.48
CA ARG A 53 -0.99 -12.11 7.85
C ARG A 53 0.52 -11.86 7.85
N ALA A 54 0.95 -10.65 7.51
CA ALA A 54 2.37 -10.26 7.57
C ALA A 54 2.92 -10.36 9.01
N THR A 55 2.16 -9.90 10.00
CA THR A 55 2.53 -9.98 11.42
C THR A 55 2.65 -11.44 11.89
N LYS A 56 1.71 -12.28 11.49
CA LYS A 56 1.71 -13.70 11.85
C LYS A 56 2.94 -14.42 11.30
N ILE A 57 3.24 -14.24 10.01
CA ILE A 57 4.40 -14.89 9.39
C ILE A 57 5.72 -14.30 9.88
N GLY A 58 5.74 -13.03 10.25
CA GLY A 58 6.89 -12.34 10.81
C GLY A 58 7.31 -12.85 12.19
N ASN A 59 6.42 -13.51 12.91
CA ASN A 59 6.69 -14.20 14.17
C ASN A 59 7.46 -13.34 15.19
N GLY A 60 6.91 -12.18 15.52
CA GLY A 60 7.47 -11.21 16.48
C GLY A 60 8.39 -10.16 15.88
N LYS A 61 8.73 -10.26 14.59
CA LYS A 61 9.46 -9.20 13.88
C LYS A 61 8.56 -7.99 13.66
N ARG A 62 9.16 -6.81 13.68
CA ARG A 62 8.47 -5.57 13.31
C ARG A 62 7.96 -5.66 11.88
N VAL A 63 6.75 -5.17 11.64
CA VAL A 63 6.15 -5.09 10.30
C VAL A 63 5.94 -3.63 9.94
N ILE A 64 6.41 -3.23 8.77
CA ILE A 64 6.18 -1.92 8.18
C ILE A 64 5.43 -2.13 6.87
N ILE A 65 4.35 -1.40 6.66
CA ILE A 65 3.71 -1.32 5.35
C ILE A 65 4.53 -0.35 4.51
N THR A 66 5.28 -0.88 3.57
CA THR A 66 6.22 -0.09 2.77
C THR A 66 5.59 0.55 1.55
N GLU A 67 4.46 0.04 1.11
CA GLU A 67 3.63 0.67 0.09
C GLU A 67 2.16 0.32 0.28
N THR A 68 1.32 1.32 0.13
CA THR A 68 -0.13 1.20 -0.09
C THR A 68 -0.65 2.48 -0.71
N GLY A 69 -1.72 2.41 -1.49
CA GLY A 69 -2.30 3.57 -2.13
C GLY A 69 -3.56 3.23 -2.91
N TRP A 70 -4.17 4.27 -3.50
CA TRP A 70 -5.34 4.17 -4.36
C TRP A 70 -5.30 5.27 -5.42
N PRO A 71 -5.38 4.93 -6.72
CA PRO A 71 -5.34 5.93 -7.78
C PRO A 71 -6.65 6.72 -7.86
N ASN A 72 -6.55 7.98 -8.23
CA ASN A 72 -7.74 8.82 -8.37
C ASN A 72 -8.36 8.83 -9.77
N GLU A 73 -7.68 8.21 -10.75
CA GLU A 73 -8.10 8.18 -12.15
C GLU A 73 -7.56 6.92 -12.83
N GLY A 74 -8.25 6.45 -13.85
CA GLY A 74 -7.84 5.32 -14.64
C GLY A 74 -8.88 4.19 -14.69
N PRO A 75 -8.56 3.07 -15.34
CA PRO A 75 -9.48 1.95 -15.44
C PRO A 75 -9.70 1.22 -14.09
N GLU A 76 -10.87 0.65 -13.96
CA GLU A 76 -11.22 -0.24 -12.85
C GLU A 76 -10.36 -1.50 -12.86
N GLU A 77 -9.90 -1.92 -11.69
CA GLU A 77 -9.22 -3.18 -11.46
C GLU A 77 -10.17 -4.14 -10.73
N TRP A 78 -10.84 -5.02 -11.49
CA TRP A 78 -11.87 -5.98 -11.03
C TRP A 78 -13.06 -5.31 -10.29
N GLY A 79 -12.95 -4.92 -9.08
CA GLY A 79 -13.97 -4.21 -8.31
C GLY A 79 -13.42 -2.94 -7.66
N ALA A 80 -12.13 -2.70 -7.81
CA ALA A 80 -11.46 -1.50 -7.30
C ALA A 80 -11.57 -0.37 -8.31
N VAL A 81 -12.33 0.67 -7.98
CA VAL A 81 -12.63 1.79 -8.87
C VAL A 81 -11.77 2.99 -8.52
N PRO A 82 -10.88 3.45 -9.44
CA PRO A 82 -10.18 4.71 -9.29
C PRO A 82 -11.16 5.88 -9.35
N SER A 83 -11.10 6.78 -8.38
CA SER A 83 -11.82 8.04 -8.41
C SER A 83 -11.22 9.01 -7.38
N TYR A 84 -11.47 10.29 -7.55
CA TYR A 84 -11.10 11.31 -6.57
C TYR A 84 -11.65 10.96 -5.16
N GLU A 85 -12.93 10.63 -5.11
CA GLU A 85 -13.59 10.31 -3.84
C GLU A 85 -13.04 9.04 -3.20
N ASN A 86 -12.83 7.98 -3.98
CA ASN A 86 -12.30 6.73 -3.47
C ASN A 86 -10.85 6.86 -3.01
N ALA A 87 -10.02 7.61 -3.74
CA ALA A 87 -8.63 7.83 -3.38
C ALA A 87 -8.50 8.55 -2.03
N ILE A 88 -9.26 9.62 -1.81
CA ILE A 88 -9.21 10.33 -0.53
C ILE A 88 -9.81 9.52 0.62
N LYS A 89 -10.88 8.78 0.38
CA LYS A 89 -11.46 7.88 1.40
C LYS A 89 -10.48 6.79 1.82
N TYR A 90 -9.77 6.20 0.86
CA TYR A 90 -8.75 5.20 1.14
C TYR A 90 -7.58 5.78 1.95
N PHE A 91 -7.08 6.95 1.55
CA PHE A 91 -6.02 7.64 2.28
C PHE A 91 -6.42 7.91 3.74
N LEU A 92 -7.57 8.54 3.94
CA LEU A 92 -8.05 8.88 5.28
C LEU A 92 -8.31 7.63 6.14
N GLY A 93 -8.90 6.60 5.56
CA GLY A 93 -9.15 5.33 6.26
C GLY A 93 -7.86 4.62 6.65
N THR A 94 -6.87 4.60 5.77
CA THR A 94 -5.53 4.05 6.05
C THR A 94 -4.83 4.84 7.15
N TYR A 95 -4.83 6.17 7.04
CA TYR A 95 -4.21 7.06 8.02
C TYR A 95 -4.84 6.88 9.41
N GLN A 96 -6.17 6.91 9.48
CA GLN A 96 -6.88 6.74 10.74
C GLN A 96 -6.55 5.39 11.40
N TRP A 97 -6.59 4.31 10.65
CA TRP A 97 -6.24 2.99 11.16
C TRP A 97 -4.79 2.92 11.64
N ALA A 98 -3.86 3.47 10.87
CA ALA A 98 -2.45 3.48 11.24
C ALA A 98 -2.18 4.25 12.54
N GLU A 99 -2.84 5.39 12.72
CA GLU A 99 -2.78 6.18 13.95
C GLU A 99 -3.38 5.44 15.15
N GLU A 100 -4.56 4.83 14.97
CA GLU A 100 -5.26 4.11 16.05
C GLU A 100 -4.50 2.88 16.55
N GLU A 101 -3.79 2.18 15.67
CA GLU A 101 -3.10 0.92 15.98
C GLU A 101 -1.56 1.04 16.00
N ASP A 102 -1.01 2.25 15.89
CA ASP A 102 0.43 2.53 15.88
C ASP A 102 1.17 1.72 14.81
N ILE A 103 0.72 1.83 13.57
CA ILE A 103 1.27 1.10 12.43
C ILE A 103 2.09 2.04 11.54
N ASP A 104 3.31 1.63 11.23
CA ASP A 104 4.16 2.35 10.29
C ASP A 104 3.73 2.09 8.85
N VAL A 105 3.39 3.17 8.14
CA VAL A 105 2.94 3.11 6.73
C VAL A 105 3.67 4.14 5.90
N PHE A 106 4.22 3.70 4.77
CA PHE A 106 4.65 4.56 3.68
C PHE A 106 3.55 4.58 2.61
N TYR A 107 2.95 5.74 2.41
CA TYR A 107 1.84 5.88 1.45
C TYR A 107 2.36 6.14 0.03
N PHE A 108 1.89 5.38 -0.91
CA PHE A 108 2.20 5.51 -2.33
C PHE A 108 1.07 6.27 -3.05
N SER A 109 1.30 7.53 -3.44
CA SER A 109 2.57 8.21 -3.34
C SER A 109 2.38 9.70 -3.06
N SER A 110 3.47 10.43 -2.84
CA SER A 110 3.40 11.87 -2.65
C SER A 110 3.00 12.59 -3.93
N PHE A 111 3.63 12.29 -5.07
CA PHE A 111 3.41 12.97 -6.35
C PHE A 111 2.95 12.02 -7.44
N ASP A 112 2.18 12.54 -8.39
CA ASP A 112 1.89 11.82 -9.61
C ASP A 112 3.16 11.59 -10.44
N GLU A 113 3.37 10.34 -10.87
CA GLU A 113 4.52 9.89 -11.63
C GLU A 113 4.10 9.61 -13.08
N VAL A 114 4.03 10.66 -13.91
CA VAL A 114 3.45 10.60 -15.26
C VAL A 114 4.13 9.62 -16.21
N TRP A 115 5.39 9.23 -15.93
CA TRP A 115 6.14 8.25 -16.73
C TRP A 115 5.68 6.80 -16.53
N LYS A 116 4.90 6.51 -15.48
CA LYS A 116 4.46 5.14 -15.16
C LYS A 116 3.23 4.66 -15.94
N VAL A 117 2.70 5.47 -16.84
CA VAL A 117 1.50 5.10 -17.64
C VAL A 117 1.76 3.85 -18.47
N GLU A 118 2.97 3.70 -19.02
CA GLU A 118 3.32 2.55 -19.88
C GLU A 118 3.47 1.25 -19.08
N ASP A 119 3.98 1.33 -17.84
CA ASP A 119 4.25 0.17 -17.00
C ASP A 119 3.03 -0.30 -16.20
N GLU A 120 2.22 0.64 -15.72
CA GLU A 120 1.09 0.37 -14.82
C GLU A 120 -0.28 0.64 -15.48
N GLY A 121 -0.30 0.83 -16.78
CA GLY A 121 -1.52 1.16 -17.52
C GLY A 121 -2.07 2.54 -17.16
N GLY A 122 -3.38 2.74 -17.36
CA GLY A 122 -4.03 4.04 -17.16
C GLY A 122 -4.05 4.58 -15.73
N VAL A 123 -3.71 3.77 -14.72
CA VAL A 123 -3.65 4.21 -13.31
C VAL A 123 -2.27 4.72 -12.90
N GLY A 124 -1.21 4.31 -13.59
CA GLY A 124 0.18 4.53 -13.17
C GLY A 124 0.57 5.96 -12.86
N ALA A 125 -0.02 6.94 -13.57
CA ALA A 125 0.26 8.36 -13.39
C ALA A 125 -0.61 9.05 -12.31
N HIS A 126 -1.46 8.32 -11.56
CA HIS A 126 -2.54 8.91 -10.77
C HIS A 126 -2.55 8.50 -9.29
N TRP A 127 -1.42 8.09 -8.75
CA TRP A 127 -1.29 7.64 -7.35
C TRP A 127 -0.95 8.75 -6.36
N GLY A 128 -0.51 9.93 -6.84
CA GLY A 128 -0.03 11.01 -5.99
C GLY A 128 -1.14 11.69 -5.18
N LEU A 129 -0.78 12.15 -3.99
CA LEU A 129 -1.59 13.11 -3.23
C LEU A 129 -1.47 14.52 -3.85
N TRP A 130 -0.32 14.83 -4.43
CA TRP A 130 -0.06 16.00 -5.25
C TRP A 130 0.07 15.58 -6.72
N ASN A 131 -0.33 16.49 -7.62
CA ASN A 131 -0.13 16.28 -9.03
C ASN A 131 1.35 16.46 -9.44
N LYS A 132 1.68 16.23 -10.71
CA LYS A 132 3.03 16.38 -11.26
C LYS A 132 3.66 17.78 -11.06
N ASP A 133 2.85 18.79 -10.86
CA ASP A 133 3.28 20.18 -10.68
C ASP A 133 3.36 20.59 -9.20
N GLY A 134 3.20 19.63 -8.29
CA GLY A 134 3.27 19.84 -6.84
C GLY A 134 2.03 20.51 -6.24
N LYS A 135 0.90 20.47 -6.93
CA LYS A 135 -0.37 20.98 -6.43
C LYS A 135 -1.16 19.88 -5.75
N LEU A 136 -1.59 20.13 -4.51
CA LEU A 136 -2.44 19.20 -3.77
C LEU A 136 -3.74 18.91 -4.53
N LYS A 137 -4.08 17.63 -4.68
CA LYS A 137 -5.26 17.22 -5.46
C LYS A 137 -6.55 17.25 -4.63
N TYR A 138 -6.44 17.01 -3.33
CA TYR A 138 -7.59 16.84 -2.44
C TYR A 138 -7.79 18.10 -1.56
N VAL A 139 -8.48 19.06 -2.11
CA VAL A 139 -8.80 20.37 -1.46
C VAL A 139 -10.28 20.70 -1.61
#